data_96a84b1711a7ad37783105969573a12c
#
_entry.id   96a84b1711a7ad37783105969573a12c
#
_cell.length_a   1.000
_cell.length_b   1.000
_cell.length_c   1.000
_cell.angle_alpha   90.00
_cell.angle_beta   90.00
_cell.angle_gamma   90.00
#
_symmetry.space_group_name_H-M   'P 1'
#
loop_
_entity.id
_entity.type
_entity.pdbx_description
1 polymer ?
#
loop_
_entity_poly.entity_id
_entity_poly.type
_entity_poly.pdbx_seq_one_letter_code
_entity_poly.pdbx_strand_id
1 'polypeptide(L)'
;MLLQILFWITLFGTASSTIYCLLVLTAVARFRARKRREDSAVLTFLPAVSVLKPLHGTEDGMERNLETFFEQDYPEFEILFCARQETDGGLRLAQRIGERYPHIDAKYVTCGEPPPDFHNAKVYSLAKLESVAKHPLLITSDADVRVTPDYLQKMVQNLASPRVGLASCVYLGTTDRGIDAGFSSQLDAVGKSVEMTSGVLVADMLEGTKFALGASMAVRKQSFQQVGGFEELGQFYADDFVLGSRLAAQGIGVVLATYVIQLMVQDTPFALSFRNQLRWMQSTRRSRPWGHLGTGLTFAIPFGLLGLMWGILSNHPLLGLFWLAGSVLNRWLQAGSILLVMEDANWVRGMLIYPVRDLLGSVLWLGSYGGDKFYYRGKLYKLKHGGRVEEESEPV
;
A
#
# COMPACT_ATOMS: atom_id res chain seq x y z
N MET A 1 -10.31 3.62 42.09
CA MET A 1 -10.89 4.16 40.87
C MET A 1 -9.90 4.17 39.69
N LEU A 2 -8.76 4.88 39.77
CA LEU A 2 -7.80 4.97 38.62
C LEU A 2 -7.25 3.61 38.21
N LEU A 3 -6.83 2.74 39.11
CA LEU A 3 -6.36 1.38 38.82
C LEU A 3 -7.44 0.50 38.19
N GLN A 4 -8.69 0.67 38.56
CA GLN A 4 -9.81 -0.06 37.94
C GLN A 4 -10.04 0.41 36.51
N ILE A 5 -9.99 1.71 36.23
CA ILE A 5 -10.09 2.27 34.90
C ILE A 5 -8.97 1.74 34.03
N LEU A 6 -7.71 1.79 34.52
CA LEU A 6 -6.56 1.27 33.81
C LEU A 6 -6.72 -0.23 33.49
N PHE A 7 -7.18 -1.03 34.45
CA PHE A 7 -7.46 -2.46 34.24
C PHE A 7 -8.47 -2.70 33.11
N TRP A 8 -9.61 -1.98 33.13
CA TRP A 8 -10.63 -2.17 32.12
C TRP A 8 -10.21 -1.71 30.72
N ILE A 9 -9.45 -0.60 30.61
CA ILE A 9 -8.86 -0.15 29.35
C ILE A 9 -7.91 -1.22 28.80
N THR A 10 -7.05 -1.75 29.65
CA THR A 10 -6.08 -2.79 29.27
C THR A 10 -6.79 -4.07 28.84
N LEU A 11 -7.75 -4.53 29.62
CA LEU A 11 -8.52 -5.74 29.30
C LEU A 11 -9.27 -5.60 27.98
N PHE A 12 -9.97 -4.48 27.77
CA PHE A 12 -10.70 -4.21 26.54
C PHE A 12 -9.78 -4.15 25.34
N GLY A 13 -8.67 -3.41 25.42
CA GLY A 13 -7.72 -3.27 24.31
C GLY A 13 -7.01 -4.60 23.99
N THR A 14 -6.66 -5.39 25.00
CA THR A 14 -6.09 -6.73 24.79
C THR A 14 -7.09 -7.68 24.15
N ALA A 15 -8.34 -7.67 24.60
CA ALA A 15 -9.39 -8.49 23.99
C ALA A 15 -9.62 -8.08 22.52
N SER A 16 -9.73 -6.77 22.24
CA SER A 16 -9.91 -6.23 20.89
C SER A 16 -8.76 -6.61 19.96
N SER A 17 -7.51 -6.38 20.36
CA SER A 17 -6.33 -6.73 19.58
C SER A 17 -6.18 -8.25 19.37
N THR A 18 -6.62 -9.07 20.33
CA THR A 18 -6.63 -10.54 20.19
C THR A 18 -7.69 -10.99 19.19
N ILE A 19 -8.91 -10.43 19.26
CA ILE A 19 -9.95 -10.70 18.25
C ILE A 19 -9.44 -10.29 16.86
N TYR A 20 -8.82 -9.13 16.73
CA TYR A 20 -8.24 -8.69 15.48
C TYR A 20 -7.14 -9.66 14.97
N CYS A 21 -6.24 -10.13 15.83
CA CYS A 21 -5.24 -11.13 15.46
C CYS A 21 -5.89 -12.42 14.92
N LEU A 22 -6.93 -12.92 15.56
CA LEU A 22 -7.68 -14.09 15.10
C LEU A 22 -8.34 -13.87 13.73
N LEU A 23 -8.90 -12.67 13.51
CA LEU A 23 -9.43 -12.29 12.19
C LEU A 23 -8.32 -12.26 11.15
N VAL A 24 -7.14 -11.72 11.46
CA VAL A 24 -5.98 -11.72 10.55
C VAL A 24 -5.54 -13.15 10.22
N LEU A 25 -5.38 -14.02 11.21
CA LEU A 25 -5.00 -15.42 10.98
C LEU A 25 -6.00 -16.14 10.07
N THR A 26 -7.31 -15.88 10.26
CA THR A 26 -8.37 -16.45 9.43
C THR A 26 -8.31 -15.89 8.01
N ALA A 27 -8.10 -14.58 7.86
CA ALA A 27 -7.98 -13.92 6.56
C ALA A 27 -6.75 -14.40 5.78
N VAL A 28 -5.60 -14.57 6.46
CA VAL A 28 -4.38 -15.13 5.90
C VAL A 28 -4.61 -16.59 5.42
N ALA A 29 -5.29 -17.41 6.20
CA ALA A 29 -5.61 -18.78 5.80
C ALA A 29 -6.47 -18.81 4.52
N ARG A 30 -7.47 -17.93 4.41
CA ARG A 30 -8.30 -17.77 3.20
C ARG A 30 -7.49 -17.29 2.00
N PHE A 31 -6.66 -16.26 2.20
CA PHE A 31 -5.79 -15.73 1.16
C PHE A 31 -4.81 -16.80 0.64
N ARG A 32 -4.16 -17.54 1.55
CA ARG A 32 -3.28 -18.65 1.21
C ARG A 32 -3.98 -19.76 0.41
N ALA A 33 -5.21 -20.11 0.81
CA ALA A 33 -6.00 -21.12 0.10
C ALA A 33 -6.37 -20.64 -1.31
N ARG A 34 -6.72 -19.35 -1.47
CA ARG A 34 -7.01 -18.74 -2.78
C ARG A 34 -5.73 -18.69 -3.64
N LYS A 35 -4.60 -18.22 -3.09
CA LYS A 35 -3.31 -18.17 -3.78
C LYS A 35 -2.93 -19.54 -4.35
N ARG A 36 -3.00 -20.61 -3.53
CA ARG A 36 -2.70 -21.97 -3.99
C ARG A 36 -3.59 -22.43 -5.14
N ARG A 37 -4.88 -22.08 -5.15
CA ARG A 37 -5.80 -22.43 -6.24
C ARG A 37 -5.44 -21.68 -7.52
N GLU A 38 -5.14 -20.38 -7.41
CA GLU A 38 -4.77 -19.52 -8.54
C GLU A 38 -3.41 -19.94 -9.12
N ASP A 39 -2.41 -20.24 -8.28
CA ASP A 39 -1.08 -20.73 -8.71
C ASP A 39 -1.16 -22.09 -9.43
N SER A 40 -2.19 -22.89 -9.16
CA SER A 40 -2.42 -24.18 -9.83
C SER A 40 -3.30 -24.09 -11.08
N ALA A 41 -3.88 -22.93 -11.36
CA ALA A 41 -4.79 -22.72 -12.48
C ALA A 41 -4.02 -22.46 -13.77
N VAL A 42 -4.55 -22.98 -14.87
CA VAL A 42 -4.04 -22.63 -16.21
C VAL A 42 -4.50 -21.23 -16.57
N LEU A 43 -3.56 -20.34 -16.84
CA LEU A 43 -3.84 -18.98 -17.26
C LEU A 43 -4.23 -18.94 -18.74
N THR A 44 -5.48 -18.64 -19.04
CA THR A 44 -6.02 -18.65 -20.41
C THR A 44 -6.44 -17.28 -20.91
N PHE A 45 -6.56 -16.31 -20.00
CA PHE A 45 -6.96 -14.94 -20.34
C PHE A 45 -5.73 -14.04 -20.43
N LEU A 46 -5.22 -13.84 -21.64
CA LEU A 46 -3.99 -13.08 -21.91
C LEU A 46 -4.21 -12.01 -23.00
N PRO A 47 -5.17 -11.09 -22.83
CA PRO A 47 -5.39 -10.00 -23.78
C PRO A 47 -4.23 -8.99 -23.74
N ALA A 48 -4.03 -8.25 -24.83
CA ALA A 48 -3.04 -7.21 -24.90
C ALA A 48 -3.22 -6.13 -23.82
N VAL A 49 -2.13 -5.61 -23.24
CA VAL A 49 -2.12 -4.75 -22.05
C VAL A 49 -1.17 -3.57 -22.20
N SER A 50 -1.56 -2.39 -21.71
CA SER A 50 -0.69 -1.21 -21.59
C SER A 50 -0.26 -1.01 -20.13
N VAL A 51 1.04 -1.06 -19.87
CA VAL A 51 1.62 -0.80 -18.56
C VAL A 51 1.94 0.69 -18.45
N LEU A 52 1.36 1.37 -17.44
CA LEU A 52 1.49 2.81 -17.22
C LEU A 52 2.41 3.07 -16.04
N LYS A 53 3.57 3.69 -16.29
CA LYS A 53 4.61 3.98 -15.29
C LYS A 53 4.84 5.49 -15.16
N PRO A 54 4.18 6.17 -14.22
CA PRO A 54 4.48 7.56 -13.90
C PRO A 54 5.84 7.65 -13.20
N LEU A 55 6.70 8.55 -13.66
CA LEU A 55 8.05 8.73 -13.16
C LEU A 55 8.28 10.14 -12.61
N HIS A 56 9.20 10.28 -11.66
CA HIS A 56 9.65 11.56 -11.13
C HIS A 56 11.03 11.44 -10.46
N GLY A 57 12.05 11.99 -11.12
CA GLY A 57 13.43 11.89 -10.64
C GLY A 57 13.95 10.46 -10.59
N THR A 58 15.04 10.25 -9.89
CA THR A 58 15.65 8.92 -9.69
C THR A 58 15.72 8.59 -8.20
N GLU A 59 15.53 7.32 -7.90
CA GLU A 59 15.63 6.75 -6.55
C GLU A 59 16.58 5.55 -6.58
N ASP A 60 17.15 5.20 -5.41
CA ASP A 60 18.02 4.04 -5.29
C ASP A 60 17.25 2.77 -5.70
N GLY A 61 17.92 1.89 -6.47
CA GLY A 61 17.32 0.65 -6.97
C GLY A 61 16.28 0.81 -8.09
N MET A 62 15.98 2.04 -8.54
CA MET A 62 14.96 2.31 -9.56
C MET A 62 15.28 1.60 -10.89
N GLU A 63 16.56 1.49 -11.27
CA GLU A 63 16.94 0.78 -12.50
C GLU A 63 16.42 -0.66 -12.48
N ARG A 64 16.72 -1.41 -11.42
CA ARG A 64 16.25 -2.79 -11.30
C ARG A 64 14.72 -2.88 -11.20
N ASN A 65 14.06 -1.94 -10.53
CA ASN A 65 12.61 -1.93 -10.45
C ASN A 65 11.97 -1.78 -11.83
N LEU A 66 12.44 -0.81 -12.63
CA LEU A 66 11.92 -0.58 -13.98
C LEU A 66 12.25 -1.75 -14.92
N GLU A 67 13.45 -2.32 -14.83
CA GLU A 67 13.90 -3.42 -15.67
C GLU A 67 13.00 -4.65 -15.55
N THR A 68 12.47 -4.96 -14.35
CA THR A 68 11.55 -6.09 -14.17
C THR A 68 10.28 -6.01 -15.01
N PHE A 69 9.88 -4.83 -15.46
CA PHE A 69 8.73 -4.67 -16.37
C PHE A 69 9.09 -4.97 -17.82
N PHE A 70 10.35 -4.89 -18.21
CA PHE A 70 10.83 -5.34 -19.51
C PHE A 70 11.06 -6.86 -19.59
N GLU A 71 11.22 -7.50 -18.44
CA GLU A 71 11.46 -8.95 -18.30
C GLU A 71 10.16 -9.77 -18.19
N GLN A 72 9.00 -9.21 -18.59
CA GLN A 72 7.72 -9.91 -18.44
C GLN A 72 7.53 -11.01 -19.48
N ASP A 73 7.11 -12.19 -19.01
CA ASP A 73 6.67 -13.30 -19.86
C ASP A 73 5.19 -13.09 -20.22
N TYR A 74 4.93 -12.28 -21.23
CA TYR A 74 3.57 -11.93 -21.66
C TYR A 74 3.51 -11.77 -23.19
N PRO A 75 2.47 -12.29 -23.87
CA PRO A 75 2.46 -12.37 -25.34
C PRO A 75 2.40 -11.01 -26.04
N GLU A 76 1.61 -10.06 -25.52
CA GLU A 76 1.43 -8.75 -26.15
C GLU A 76 1.22 -7.66 -25.10
N PHE A 77 2.19 -6.75 -24.97
CA PHE A 77 2.10 -5.60 -24.07
C PHE A 77 2.95 -4.43 -24.57
N GLU A 78 2.60 -3.24 -24.11
CA GLU A 78 3.44 -2.05 -24.24
C GLU A 78 3.74 -1.48 -22.84
N ILE A 79 4.85 -0.75 -22.73
CA ILE A 79 5.20 -0.02 -21.51
C ILE A 79 5.23 1.48 -21.83
N LEU A 80 4.46 2.25 -21.09
CA LEU A 80 4.35 3.69 -21.27
C LEU A 80 4.94 4.39 -20.03
N PHE A 81 5.99 5.15 -20.23
CA PHE A 81 6.63 5.95 -19.20
C PHE A 81 6.25 7.42 -19.37
N CYS A 82 5.94 8.10 -18.25
CA CYS A 82 5.64 9.53 -18.28
C CYS A 82 6.35 10.27 -17.15
N ALA A 83 7.04 11.36 -17.49
CA ALA A 83 7.55 12.35 -16.58
C ALA A 83 7.10 13.75 -16.97
N ARG A 84 7.33 14.75 -16.11
CA ARG A 84 6.98 16.13 -16.42
C ARG A 84 7.83 16.72 -17.53
N GLN A 85 9.12 16.40 -17.55
CA GLN A 85 10.11 16.98 -18.47
C GLN A 85 10.98 15.90 -19.09
N GLU A 86 11.48 16.14 -20.30
CA GLU A 86 12.43 15.24 -20.98
C GLU A 86 13.77 15.08 -20.22
N THR A 87 14.11 16.07 -19.42
CA THR A 87 15.32 16.07 -18.60
C THR A 87 15.20 15.25 -17.31
N ASP A 88 14.00 14.70 -17.01
CA ASP A 88 13.77 13.89 -15.83
C ASP A 88 14.70 12.67 -15.79
N GLY A 89 15.38 12.46 -14.67
CA GLY A 89 16.34 11.39 -14.50
C GLY A 89 15.74 9.99 -14.64
N GLY A 90 14.50 9.79 -14.13
CA GLY A 90 13.79 8.52 -14.25
C GLY A 90 13.38 8.21 -15.67
N LEU A 91 12.93 9.23 -16.43
CA LEU A 91 12.58 9.05 -17.85
C LEU A 91 13.80 8.67 -18.68
N ARG A 92 14.93 9.36 -18.49
CA ARG A 92 16.20 9.01 -19.15
C ARG A 92 16.71 7.62 -18.76
N LEU A 93 16.53 7.23 -17.50
CA LEU A 93 16.85 5.88 -17.03
C LEU A 93 16.00 4.84 -17.76
N ALA A 94 14.68 5.05 -17.84
CA ALA A 94 13.77 4.16 -18.56
C ALA A 94 14.13 4.04 -20.05
N GLN A 95 14.54 5.13 -20.70
CA GLN A 95 15.03 5.13 -22.09
C GLN A 95 16.27 4.22 -22.27
N ARG A 96 17.28 4.39 -21.40
CA ARG A 96 18.49 3.54 -21.44
C ARG A 96 18.18 2.06 -21.18
N ILE A 97 17.20 1.76 -20.33
CA ILE A 97 16.76 0.37 -20.13
C ILE A 97 16.13 -0.14 -21.42
N GLY A 98 15.21 0.63 -22.03
CA GLY A 98 14.54 0.24 -23.27
C GLY A 98 15.49 -0.06 -24.44
N GLU A 99 16.64 0.63 -24.53
CA GLU A 99 17.68 0.32 -25.52
C GLU A 99 18.22 -1.12 -25.39
N ARG A 100 18.19 -1.70 -24.19
CA ARG A 100 18.61 -3.09 -23.92
C ARG A 100 17.53 -4.12 -24.30
N TYR A 101 16.28 -3.67 -24.45
CA TYR A 101 15.10 -4.51 -24.75
C TYR A 101 14.36 -4.02 -26.00
N PRO A 102 15.01 -3.99 -27.20
CA PRO A 102 14.44 -3.39 -28.43
C PRO A 102 13.21 -4.12 -28.98
N HIS A 103 12.92 -5.31 -28.47
CA HIS A 103 11.75 -6.11 -28.84
C HIS A 103 10.47 -5.73 -28.05
N ILE A 104 10.61 -4.92 -26.96
CA ILE A 104 9.49 -4.44 -26.17
C ILE A 104 9.01 -3.08 -26.69
N ASP A 105 7.71 -2.95 -26.96
CA ASP A 105 7.11 -1.66 -27.35
C ASP A 105 7.09 -0.70 -26.13
N ALA A 106 8.12 0.12 -25.99
CA ALA A 106 8.27 1.09 -24.93
C ALA A 106 8.13 2.52 -25.47
N LYS A 107 7.33 3.36 -24.78
CA LYS A 107 7.17 4.77 -25.14
C LYS A 107 7.46 5.68 -23.95
N TYR A 108 8.04 6.82 -24.27
CA TYR A 108 8.50 7.82 -23.31
C TYR A 108 7.80 9.14 -23.60
N VAL A 109 6.96 9.58 -22.67
CA VAL A 109 6.05 10.72 -22.84
C VAL A 109 6.35 11.79 -21.81
N THR A 110 6.16 13.05 -22.19
CA THR A 110 6.19 14.17 -21.23
C THR A 110 4.80 14.76 -21.08
N CYS A 111 4.42 15.12 -19.85
CA CYS A 111 3.11 15.69 -19.58
C CYS A 111 3.15 17.19 -19.21
N GLY A 112 4.32 17.76 -18.94
CA GLY A 112 4.45 19.12 -18.42
C GLY A 112 3.95 19.24 -16.97
N GLU A 113 3.76 20.48 -16.54
CA GLU A 113 3.19 20.75 -15.21
C GLU A 113 1.67 20.57 -15.23
N PRO A 114 1.09 19.97 -14.17
CA PRO A 114 -0.36 19.84 -14.07
C PRO A 114 -1.03 21.24 -13.96
N PRO A 115 -2.27 21.37 -14.47
CA PRO A 115 -3.06 22.58 -14.23
C PRO A 115 -3.24 22.87 -12.73
N PRO A 116 -3.49 24.13 -12.33
CA PRO A 116 -3.64 24.50 -10.91
C PRO A 116 -4.68 23.68 -10.15
N ASP A 117 -5.75 23.27 -10.80
CA ASP A 117 -6.83 22.48 -10.20
C ASP A 117 -6.53 20.97 -10.13
N PHE A 118 -5.38 20.54 -10.64
CA PHE A 118 -5.00 19.13 -10.68
C PHE A 118 -3.90 18.86 -9.64
N HIS A 119 -4.31 18.58 -8.41
CA HIS A 119 -3.40 18.53 -7.27
C HIS A 119 -2.57 17.23 -7.17
N ASN A 120 -3.03 16.12 -7.77
CA ASN A 120 -2.30 14.85 -7.78
C ASN A 120 -1.48 14.69 -9.07
N ALA A 121 -0.21 15.04 -8.98
CA ALA A 121 0.72 14.98 -10.12
C ALA A 121 0.96 13.57 -10.67
N LYS A 122 0.85 12.51 -9.85
CA LYS A 122 0.91 11.12 -10.31
C LYS A 122 -0.27 10.82 -11.22
N VAL A 123 -1.47 11.18 -10.79
CA VAL A 123 -2.70 10.97 -11.55
C VAL A 123 -2.68 11.77 -12.86
N TYR A 124 -2.10 12.98 -12.88
CA TYR A 124 -1.93 13.74 -14.11
C TYR A 124 -1.03 13.02 -15.13
N SER A 125 0.08 12.45 -14.69
CA SER A 125 0.93 11.62 -15.55
C SER A 125 0.19 10.37 -16.05
N LEU A 126 -0.62 9.73 -15.20
CA LEU A 126 -1.44 8.58 -15.59
C LEU A 126 -2.52 8.94 -16.60
N ALA A 127 -3.17 10.10 -16.49
CA ALA A 127 -4.13 10.60 -17.48
C ALA A 127 -3.47 10.76 -18.85
N LYS A 128 -2.26 11.31 -18.90
CA LYS A 128 -1.49 11.43 -20.12
C LYS A 128 -1.14 10.08 -20.72
N LEU A 129 -0.72 9.12 -19.90
CA LEU A 129 -0.41 7.76 -20.34
C LEU A 129 -1.64 7.02 -20.87
N GLU A 130 -2.80 7.16 -20.19
CA GLU A 130 -4.06 6.57 -20.67
C GLU A 130 -4.43 7.06 -22.07
N SER A 131 -4.22 8.35 -22.36
CA SER A 131 -4.59 8.94 -23.65
C SER A 131 -3.80 8.37 -24.83
N VAL A 132 -2.59 7.83 -24.58
CA VAL A 132 -1.72 7.23 -25.61
C VAL A 132 -1.67 5.69 -25.54
N ALA A 133 -2.33 5.09 -24.57
CA ALA A 133 -2.41 3.65 -24.37
C ALA A 133 -3.26 2.99 -25.45
N LYS A 134 -2.71 1.98 -26.12
CA LYS A 134 -3.35 1.26 -27.25
C LYS A 134 -4.36 0.22 -26.77
N HIS A 135 -4.11 -0.41 -25.60
CA HIS A 135 -4.83 -1.61 -25.20
C HIS A 135 -5.98 -1.33 -24.25
N PRO A 136 -7.01 -2.20 -24.22
CA PRO A 136 -8.20 -2.00 -23.40
C PRO A 136 -8.00 -2.32 -21.92
N LEU A 137 -6.92 -3.03 -21.58
CA LEU A 137 -6.52 -3.27 -20.21
C LEU A 137 -5.30 -2.42 -19.87
N LEU A 138 -5.39 -1.71 -18.75
CA LEU A 138 -4.34 -0.85 -18.25
C LEU A 138 -3.78 -1.46 -16.97
N ILE A 139 -2.47 -1.46 -16.81
CA ILE A 139 -1.80 -1.76 -15.55
C ILE A 139 -1.06 -0.50 -15.11
N THR A 140 -1.51 0.11 -14.01
CA THR A 140 -0.75 1.19 -13.38
C THR A 140 0.22 0.60 -12.36
N SER A 141 1.45 1.10 -12.31
CA SER A 141 2.41 0.67 -11.30
C SER A 141 3.40 1.78 -10.98
N ASP A 142 3.69 1.96 -9.67
CA ASP A 142 4.62 2.95 -9.18
C ASP A 142 6.09 2.60 -9.53
N ALA A 143 6.97 3.60 -9.52
CA ALA A 143 8.38 3.44 -9.90
C ALA A 143 9.20 2.59 -8.90
N ASP A 144 8.76 2.54 -7.65
CA ASP A 144 9.35 1.77 -6.56
C ASP A 144 8.84 0.32 -6.46
N VAL A 145 8.06 -0.13 -7.45
CA VAL A 145 7.55 -1.51 -7.53
C VAL A 145 8.49 -2.40 -8.33
N ARG A 146 8.79 -3.57 -7.76
CA ARG A 146 9.54 -4.66 -8.40
C ARG A 146 8.65 -5.89 -8.53
N VAL A 147 8.72 -6.58 -9.66
CA VAL A 147 7.82 -7.70 -10.03
C VAL A 147 8.60 -8.89 -10.58
N THR A 148 7.95 -10.06 -10.63
CA THR A 148 8.47 -11.27 -11.27
C THR A 148 8.00 -11.38 -12.73
N PRO A 149 8.62 -12.20 -13.59
CA PRO A 149 8.25 -12.30 -15.01
C PRO A 149 6.78 -12.71 -15.27
N ASP A 150 6.12 -13.37 -14.33
CA ASP A 150 4.72 -13.82 -14.42
C ASP A 150 3.69 -12.79 -13.91
N TYR A 151 4.15 -11.58 -13.54
CA TYR A 151 3.28 -10.56 -12.95
C TYR A 151 2.12 -10.15 -13.85
N LEU A 152 2.37 -9.82 -15.12
CA LEU A 152 1.31 -9.40 -16.04
C LEU A 152 0.26 -10.49 -16.21
N GLN A 153 0.68 -11.75 -16.36
CA GLN A 153 -0.22 -12.90 -16.46
C GLN A 153 -1.13 -13.02 -15.23
N LYS A 154 -0.53 -12.97 -14.03
CA LYS A 154 -1.27 -13.11 -12.76
C LYS A 154 -2.20 -11.94 -12.49
N MET A 155 -1.80 -10.71 -12.80
CA MET A 155 -2.65 -9.54 -12.59
C MET A 155 -3.84 -9.52 -13.54
N VAL A 156 -3.61 -9.78 -14.83
CA VAL A 156 -4.65 -9.74 -15.88
C VAL A 156 -5.69 -10.84 -15.69
N GLN A 157 -5.28 -12.02 -15.23
CA GLN A 157 -6.20 -13.15 -14.99
C GLN A 157 -7.36 -12.79 -14.04
N ASN A 158 -7.15 -11.86 -13.09
CA ASN A 158 -8.22 -11.38 -12.21
C ASN A 158 -9.33 -10.63 -12.96
N LEU A 159 -9.03 -10.13 -14.17
CA LEU A 159 -9.99 -9.47 -15.04
C LEU A 159 -10.64 -10.42 -16.06
N ALA A 160 -10.46 -11.75 -15.97
CA ALA A 160 -11.07 -12.70 -16.89
C ALA A 160 -12.60 -12.64 -16.88
N SER A 161 -13.20 -12.38 -15.73
CA SER A 161 -14.64 -12.11 -15.62
C SER A 161 -14.96 -10.68 -16.13
N PRO A 162 -15.89 -10.51 -17.10
CA PRO A 162 -16.29 -9.17 -17.55
C PRO A 162 -16.96 -8.31 -16.46
N ARG A 163 -17.40 -8.92 -15.36
CA ARG A 163 -17.97 -8.21 -14.22
C ARG A 163 -16.92 -7.53 -13.36
N VAL A 164 -15.65 -7.91 -13.50
CA VAL A 164 -14.52 -7.33 -12.74
C VAL A 164 -13.91 -6.21 -13.57
N GLY A 165 -13.94 -5.00 -13.03
CA GLY A 165 -13.38 -3.81 -13.65
C GLY A 165 -11.99 -3.45 -13.14
N LEU A 166 -11.64 -3.88 -11.92
CA LEU A 166 -10.37 -3.55 -11.29
C LEU A 166 -9.84 -4.70 -10.43
N ALA A 167 -8.52 -4.93 -10.50
CA ALA A 167 -7.79 -5.78 -9.60
C ALA A 167 -6.59 -5.00 -9.04
N SER A 168 -6.33 -5.09 -7.73
CA SER A 168 -5.11 -4.59 -7.11
C SER A 168 -4.49 -5.68 -6.24
N CYS A 169 -3.24 -5.52 -5.85
CA CYS A 169 -2.53 -6.54 -5.07
C CYS A 169 -1.91 -5.95 -3.81
N VAL A 170 -1.72 -6.80 -2.79
CA VAL A 170 -0.93 -6.47 -1.61
C VAL A 170 0.55 -6.38 -1.96
N TYR A 171 1.31 -5.70 -1.10
CA TYR A 171 2.74 -5.52 -1.32
C TYR A 171 3.57 -5.91 -0.10
N LEU A 172 4.70 -6.52 -0.39
CA LEU A 172 5.79 -6.79 0.54
C LEU A 172 6.74 -5.59 0.52
N GLY A 173 6.77 -4.81 1.58
CA GLY A 173 7.78 -3.77 1.77
C GLY A 173 9.16 -4.42 1.95
N THR A 174 10.10 -4.02 1.13
CA THR A 174 11.47 -4.53 1.17
C THR A 174 12.47 -3.40 0.91
N THR A 175 13.74 -3.62 1.20
CA THR A 175 14.82 -2.66 0.96
C THR A 175 15.89 -3.31 0.09
N ASP A 176 16.53 -2.56 -0.80
CA ASP A 176 17.62 -3.09 -1.64
C ASP A 176 18.82 -3.58 -0.81
N ARG A 177 19.04 -3.00 0.37
CA ARG A 177 20.09 -3.42 1.30
C ARG A 177 19.68 -4.57 2.22
N GLY A 178 18.43 -5.03 2.11
CA GLY A 178 17.91 -6.13 2.93
C GLY A 178 18.10 -5.86 4.42
N ILE A 179 18.80 -6.78 5.10
CA ILE A 179 19.08 -6.69 6.54
C ILE A 179 20.07 -5.59 6.93
N ASP A 180 20.84 -5.07 5.97
CA ASP A 180 21.83 -4.00 6.20
C ASP A 180 21.24 -2.59 6.03
N ALA A 181 19.95 -2.49 5.71
CA ALA A 181 19.23 -1.22 5.71
C ALA A 181 19.09 -0.64 7.12
N GLY A 182 18.95 0.68 7.21
CA GLY A 182 18.70 1.37 8.48
C GLY A 182 17.47 0.83 9.21
N PHE A 183 17.51 0.81 10.54
CA PHE A 183 16.42 0.27 11.35
C PHE A 183 15.07 0.96 11.09
N SER A 184 15.09 2.26 10.80
CA SER A 184 13.91 3.04 10.40
C SER A 184 13.25 2.47 9.14
N SER A 185 14.06 2.17 8.12
CA SER A 185 13.58 1.64 6.83
C SER A 185 13.06 0.22 6.97
N GLN A 186 13.68 -0.59 7.86
CA GLN A 186 13.16 -1.92 8.18
C GLN A 186 11.80 -1.84 8.90
N LEU A 187 11.61 -0.89 9.84
CA LEU A 187 10.31 -0.68 10.50
C LEU A 187 9.25 -0.20 9.51
N ASP A 188 9.61 0.64 8.54
CA ASP A 188 8.69 1.08 7.48
C ASP A 188 8.31 -0.08 6.56
N ALA A 189 9.28 -0.89 6.13
CA ALA A 189 9.05 -2.08 5.30
C ALA A 189 8.10 -3.08 5.99
N VAL A 190 8.34 -3.39 7.27
CA VAL A 190 7.48 -4.29 8.04
C VAL A 190 6.09 -3.69 8.26
N GLY A 191 5.99 -2.36 8.45
CA GLY A 191 4.69 -1.68 8.56
C GLY A 191 3.87 -1.80 7.27
N LYS A 192 4.50 -1.55 6.13
CA LYS A 192 3.88 -1.72 4.80
C LYS A 192 3.44 -3.18 4.56
N SER A 193 4.28 -4.14 4.93
CA SER A 193 3.98 -5.56 4.76
C SER A 193 2.87 -6.04 5.70
N VAL A 194 3.04 -5.84 7.00
CA VAL A 194 2.20 -6.51 8.02
C VAL A 194 0.98 -5.67 8.39
N GLU A 195 1.18 -4.40 8.77
CA GLU A 195 0.12 -3.55 9.30
C GLU A 195 -0.95 -3.29 8.23
N MET A 196 -0.52 -2.88 7.03
CA MET A 196 -1.42 -2.59 5.94
C MET A 196 -2.09 -3.86 5.41
N THR A 197 -1.32 -4.93 5.12
CA THR A 197 -1.88 -6.18 4.57
C THR A 197 -2.85 -6.83 5.54
N SER A 198 -2.60 -6.79 6.86
CA SER A 198 -3.54 -7.29 7.85
C SER A 198 -4.91 -6.62 7.72
N GLY A 199 -4.93 -5.28 7.64
CA GLY A 199 -6.17 -4.51 7.49
C GLY A 199 -6.89 -4.81 6.17
N VAL A 200 -6.14 -4.91 5.08
CA VAL A 200 -6.65 -5.21 3.73
C VAL A 200 -7.28 -6.61 3.67
N LEU A 201 -6.59 -7.64 4.17
CA LEU A 201 -7.10 -9.01 4.13
C LEU A 201 -8.33 -9.20 5.02
N VAL A 202 -8.37 -8.54 6.18
CA VAL A 202 -9.54 -8.58 7.06
C VAL A 202 -10.73 -7.85 6.40
N ALA A 203 -10.51 -6.69 5.78
CA ALA A 203 -11.56 -5.98 5.07
C ALA A 203 -12.08 -6.78 3.87
N ASP A 204 -11.19 -7.37 3.04
CA ASP A 204 -11.59 -8.26 1.94
C ASP A 204 -12.41 -9.45 2.42
N MET A 205 -12.04 -10.04 3.57
CA MET A 205 -12.76 -11.16 4.15
C MET A 205 -14.16 -10.82 4.66
N LEU A 206 -14.33 -9.64 5.27
CA LEU A 206 -15.58 -9.25 5.97
C LEU A 206 -16.56 -8.52 5.06
N GLU A 207 -16.06 -7.65 4.18
CA GLU A 207 -16.88 -6.73 3.38
C GLU A 207 -16.75 -6.97 1.86
N GLY A 208 -15.79 -7.80 1.45
CA GLY A 208 -15.32 -7.86 0.07
C GLY A 208 -14.45 -6.64 -0.29
N THR A 209 -13.75 -6.72 -1.41
CA THR A 209 -12.87 -5.63 -1.85
C THR A 209 -13.71 -4.50 -2.47
N LYS A 210 -13.76 -3.34 -1.81
CA LYS A 210 -14.44 -2.12 -2.25
C LYS A 210 -13.48 -0.93 -2.39
N PHE A 211 -12.20 -1.21 -2.50
CA PHE A 211 -11.11 -0.25 -2.58
C PHE A 211 -9.99 -0.82 -3.45
N ALA A 212 -9.06 0.00 -3.87
CA ALA A 212 -7.85 -0.47 -4.54
C ALA A 212 -6.60 -0.04 -3.78
N LEU A 213 -5.47 -0.65 -4.14
CA LEU A 213 -4.14 -0.36 -3.63
C LEU A 213 -3.30 0.20 -4.76
N GLY A 214 -2.88 1.46 -4.64
CA GLY A 214 -2.36 2.27 -5.71
C GLY A 214 -0.96 1.94 -6.20
N ALA A 215 -0.20 1.10 -5.47
CA ALA A 215 1.15 0.72 -5.90
C ALA A 215 1.14 -0.13 -7.18
N SER A 216 0.09 -0.95 -7.37
CA SER A 216 -0.13 -1.70 -8.62
C SER A 216 -1.60 -2.09 -8.79
N MET A 217 -2.19 -1.70 -9.93
CA MET A 217 -3.58 -1.98 -10.28
C MET A 217 -3.69 -2.40 -11.74
N ALA A 218 -4.52 -3.42 -12.02
CA ALA A 218 -4.99 -3.75 -13.36
C ALA A 218 -6.45 -3.28 -13.50
N VAL A 219 -6.77 -2.53 -14.55
CA VAL A 219 -8.09 -1.93 -14.72
C VAL A 219 -8.57 -2.06 -16.18
N ARG A 220 -9.86 -2.32 -16.36
CA ARG A 220 -10.48 -2.19 -17.70
C ARG A 220 -10.67 -0.72 -18.03
N LYS A 221 -10.14 -0.25 -19.14
CA LYS A 221 -10.27 1.14 -19.60
C LYS A 221 -11.73 1.59 -19.64
N GLN A 222 -12.62 0.75 -20.13
CA GLN A 222 -14.06 1.03 -20.15
C GLN A 222 -14.65 1.25 -18.76
N SER A 223 -14.36 0.37 -17.79
CA SER A 223 -14.85 0.51 -16.41
C SER A 223 -14.30 1.75 -15.74
N PHE A 224 -13.04 2.08 -16.00
CA PHE A 224 -12.39 3.25 -15.50
C PHE A 224 -13.03 4.55 -16.00
N GLN A 225 -13.33 4.62 -17.29
CA GLN A 225 -14.00 5.78 -17.91
C GLN A 225 -15.43 5.99 -17.37
N GLN A 226 -16.14 4.93 -17.00
CA GLN A 226 -17.48 5.04 -16.39
C GLN A 226 -17.48 5.81 -15.06
N VAL A 227 -16.36 5.84 -14.33
CA VAL A 227 -16.22 6.57 -13.06
C VAL A 227 -15.49 7.92 -13.20
N GLY A 228 -15.32 8.40 -14.43
CA GLY A 228 -14.74 9.72 -14.74
C GLY A 228 -13.25 9.73 -15.03
N GLY A 229 -12.59 8.57 -15.12
CA GLY A 229 -11.18 8.47 -15.50
C GLY A 229 -10.22 9.10 -14.49
N PHE A 230 -8.98 9.35 -14.94
CA PHE A 230 -7.97 10.00 -14.10
C PHE A 230 -8.27 11.48 -13.85
N GLU A 231 -9.02 12.16 -14.71
CA GLU A 231 -9.36 13.57 -14.55
C GLU A 231 -10.10 13.83 -13.24
N GLU A 232 -11.10 13.00 -12.96
CA GLU A 232 -11.88 13.07 -11.72
C GLU A 232 -11.09 12.69 -10.46
N LEU A 233 -10.03 11.89 -10.62
CA LEU A 233 -9.19 11.44 -9.51
C LEU A 233 -8.09 12.44 -9.16
N GLY A 234 -7.79 13.41 -10.02
CA GLY A 234 -6.73 14.40 -9.84
C GLY A 234 -6.83 15.28 -8.60
N GLN A 235 -8.02 15.37 -8.00
CA GLN A 235 -8.30 16.14 -6.79
C GLN A 235 -8.14 15.32 -5.48
N PHE A 236 -7.87 14.01 -5.56
CA PHE A 236 -7.80 13.13 -4.40
C PHE A 236 -6.36 12.69 -4.12
N TYR A 237 -6.01 12.64 -2.84
CA TYR A 237 -4.71 12.12 -2.41
C TYR A 237 -4.66 10.58 -2.50
N ALA A 238 -5.73 9.91 -2.05
CA ALA A 238 -5.90 8.47 -2.14
C ALA A 238 -6.76 8.13 -3.37
N ASP A 239 -6.21 8.40 -4.57
CA ASP A 239 -6.85 8.18 -5.86
C ASP A 239 -7.29 6.73 -6.07
N ASP A 240 -6.49 5.78 -5.62
CA ASP A 240 -6.72 4.34 -5.65
C ASP A 240 -7.95 3.93 -4.81
N PHE A 241 -8.02 4.40 -3.57
CA PHE A 241 -9.16 4.15 -2.69
C PHE A 241 -10.46 4.70 -3.31
N VAL A 242 -10.41 5.93 -3.83
CA VAL A 242 -11.56 6.59 -4.46
C VAL A 242 -11.99 5.84 -5.72
N LEU A 243 -11.03 5.43 -6.57
CA LEU A 243 -11.30 4.63 -7.76
C LEU A 243 -12.02 3.33 -7.42
N GLY A 244 -11.45 2.53 -6.52
CA GLY A 244 -12.04 1.27 -6.10
C GLY A 244 -13.44 1.44 -5.51
N SER A 245 -13.62 2.46 -4.66
CA SER A 245 -14.91 2.76 -4.02
C SER A 245 -15.98 3.18 -5.04
N ARG A 246 -15.64 4.00 -6.03
CA ARG A 246 -16.56 4.43 -7.10
C ARG A 246 -16.98 3.27 -7.99
N LEU A 247 -16.05 2.41 -8.39
CA LEU A 247 -16.37 1.20 -9.18
C LEU A 247 -17.30 0.27 -8.40
N ALA A 248 -16.98 -0.03 -7.14
CA ALA A 248 -17.81 -0.86 -6.29
C ALA A 248 -19.22 -0.29 -6.08
N ALA A 249 -19.35 1.03 -5.93
CA ALA A 249 -20.64 1.72 -5.80
C ALA A 249 -21.52 1.62 -7.06
N GLN A 250 -20.90 1.46 -8.24
CA GLN A 250 -21.61 1.20 -9.50
C GLN A 250 -21.87 -0.30 -9.77
N GLY A 251 -21.54 -1.18 -8.83
CA GLY A 251 -21.71 -2.62 -8.98
C GLY A 251 -20.65 -3.28 -9.87
N ILE A 252 -19.59 -2.57 -10.21
CA ILE A 252 -18.45 -3.10 -10.96
C ILE A 252 -17.53 -3.81 -9.98
N GLY A 253 -17.16 -5.07 -10.28
CA GLY A 253 -16.32 -5.87 -9.39
C GLY A 253 -14.93 -5.26 -9.20
N VAL A 254 -14.52 -5.17 -7.94
CA VAL A 254 -13.16 -4.84 -7.51
C VAL A 254 -12.62 -6.06 -6.78
N VAL A 255 -11.43 -6.53 -7.11
CA VAL A 255 -10.85 -7.73 -6.52
C VAL A 255 -9.45 -7.50 -5.98
N LEU A 256 -9.11 -8.19 -4.92
CA LEU A 256 -7.75 -8.27 -4.39
C LEU A 256 -7.08 -9.49 -5.02
N ALA A 257 -6.10 -9.28 -5.88
CA ALA A 257 -5.30 -10.34 -6.48
C ALA A 257 -4.44 -11.05 -5.41
N THR A 258 -4.10 -12.30 -5.64
CA THR A 258 -3.21 -13.06 -4.74
C THR A 258 -1.73 -12.86 -5.05
N TYR A 259 -1.41 -12.19 -6.16
CA TYR A 259 -0.05 -11.77 -6.45
C TYR A 259 0.43 -10.73 -5.43
N VAL A 260 1.70 -10.84 -5.03
CA VAL A 260 2.35 -9.92 -4.09
C VAL A 260 3.48 -9.20 -4.80
N ILE A 261 3.38 -7.89 -4.95
CA ILE A 261 4.48 -7.08 -5.48
C ILE A 261 5.51 -6.78 -4.37
N GLN A 262 6.75 -6.53 -4.75
CA GLN A 262 7.74 -5.93 -3.86
C GLN A 262 7.66 -4.40 -3.97
N LEU A 263 7.44 -3.74 -2.84
CA LEU A 263 7.46 -2.28 -2.74
C LEU A 263 8.78 -1.85 -2.09
N MET A 264 9.63 -1.19 -2.88
CA MET A 264 10.97 -0.84 -2.44
C MET A 264 10.93 0.35 -1.48
N VAL A 265 11.43 0.15 -0.28
CA VAL A 265 11.51 1.19 0.76
C VAL A 265 12.88 1.82 0.74
N GLN A 266 12.92 3.13 0.52
CA GLN A 266 14.15 3.90 0.51
C GLN A 266 14.79 3.97 1.90
N ASP A 267 16.12 3.95 1.96
CA ASP A 267 16.85 4.11 3.22
C ASP A 267 16.90 5.59 3.61
N THR A 268 15.94 6.00 4.45
CA THR A 268 15.75 7.39 4.83
C THR A 268 15.92 7.61 6.33
N PRO A 269 16.35 8.82 6.76
CA PRO A 269 16.39 9.18 8.18
C PRO A 269 15.02 9.01 8.84
N PHE A 270 15.02 8.59 10.11
CA PHE A 270 13.79 8.32 10.90
C PHE A 270 12.78 9.47 10.85
N ALA A 271 13.22 10.72 10.98
CA ALA A 271 12.33 11.88 10.97
C ALA A 271 11.59 12.04 9.64
N LEU A 272 12.22 11.74 8.51
CA LEU A 272 11.61 11.80 7.18
C LEU A 272 10.63 10.64 6.98
N SER A 273 11.04 9.42 7.34
CA SER A 273 10.18 8.23 7.32
C SER A 273 8.94 8.44 8.19
N PHE A 274 9.10 8.96 9.42
CA PHE A 274 7.99 9.27 10.33
C PHE A 274 7.00 10.28 9.72
N ARG A 275 7.50 11.39 9.12
CA ARG A 275 6.65 12.38 8.47
C ARG A 275 5.85 11.79 7.30
N ASN A 276 6.49 10.97 6.48
CA ASN A 276 5.83 10.32 5.34
C ASN A 276 4.73 9.38 5.80
N GLN A 277 4.99 8.57 6.82
CA GLN A 277 4.01 7.65 7.39
C GLN A 277 2.86 8.39 8.09
N LEU A 278 3.15 9.48 8.80
CA LEU A 278 2.14 10.32 9.43
C LEU A 278 1.19 10.92 8.38
N ARG A 279 1.71 11.38 7.25
CA ARG A 279 0.91 11.87 6.12
C ARG A 279 -0.05 10.81 5.60
N TRP A 280 0.40 9.56 5.42
CA TRP A 280 -0.48 8.45 5.01
C TRP A 280 -1.56 8.16 6.05
N MET A 281 -1.20 8.19 7.31
CA MET A 281 -2.16 7.98 8.41
C MET A 281 -3.21 9.10 8.47
N GLN A 282 -2.81 10.36 8.22
CA GLN A 282 -3.73 11.50 8.10
C GLN A 282 -4.66 11.36 6.89
N SER A 283 -4.14 10.90 5.74
CA SER A 283 -4.93 10.62 4.54
C SER A 283 -5.97 9.54 4.80
N THR A 284 -5.59 8.43 5.40
CA THR A 284 -6.51 7.33 5.77
C THR A 284 -7.61 7.83 6.70
N ARG A 285 -7.28 8.66 7.69
CA ARG A 285 -8.26 9.27 8.59
C ARG A 285 -9.31 10.10 7.85
N ARG A 286 -8.90 10.83 6.81
CA ARG A 286 -9.82 11.66 6.02
C ARG A 286 -10.62 10.89 4.98
N SER A 287 -10.03 9.86 4.40
CA SER A 287 -10.68 9.01 3.40
C SER A 287 -11.61 7.98 4.03
N ARG A 288 -11.23 7.41 5.19
CA ARG A 288 -11.95 6.33 5.87
C ARG A 288 -11.99 6.54 7.40
N PRO A 289 -12.73 7.54 7.91
CA PRO A 289 -12.65 7.97 9.32
C PRO A 289 -13.03 6.88 10.32
N TRP A 290 -14.08 6.10 10.07
CA TRP A 290 -14.49 5.01 10.96
C TRP A 290 -13.52 3.83 10.95
N GLY A 291 -12.98 3.49 9.77
CA GLY A 291 -11.92 2.48 9.66
C GLY A 291 -10.66 2.91 10.40
N HIS A 292 -10.26 4.17 10.27
CA HIS A 292 -9.13 4.73 10.97
C HIS A 292 -9.33 4.75 12.50
N LEU A 293 -10.52 5.10 12.98
CA LEU A 293 -10.82 5.00 14.42
C LEU A 293 -10.68 3.55 14.91
N GLY A 294 -11.22 2.59 14.16
CA GLY A 294 -11.11 1.16 14.45
C GLY A 294 -9.66 0.67 14.51
N THR A 295 -8.74 1.26 13.75
CA THR A 295 -7.32 0.91 13.78
C THR A 295 -6.72 1.07 15.19
N GLY A 296 -7.16 2.06 15.98
CA GLY A 296 -6.72 2.24 17.37
C GLY A 296 -6.97 1.02 18.25
N LEU A 297 -7.98 0.21 17.95
CA LEU A 297 -8.34 -1.00 18.68
C LEU A 297 -7.56 -2.24 18.22
N THR A 298 -6.80 -2.13 17.16
CA THR A 298 -6.03 -3.27 16.62
C THR A 298 -4.62 -3.40 17.22
N PHE A 299 -4.06 -2.33 17.79
CA PHE A 299 -2.74 -2.35 18.42
C PHE A 299 -2.74 -3.24 19.65
N ALA A 300 -1.63 -3.96 19.90
CA ALA A 300 -1.50 -4.83 21.06
C ALA A 300 -0.46 -4.32 22.08
N ILE A 301 0.68 -3.84 21.62
CA ILE A 301 1.79 -3.43 22.50
C ILE A 301 1.42 -2.28 23.42
N PRO A 302 0.70 -1.21 23.01
CA PRO A 302 0.28 -0.17 23.93
C PRO A 302 -0.56 -0.73 25.10
N PHE A 303 -1.48 -1.64 24.81
CA PHE A 303 -2.30 -2.27 25.86
C PHE A 303 -1.50 -3.24 26.71
N GLY A 304 -0.52 -3.94 26.15
CA GLY A 304 0.44 -4.75 26.92
C GLY A 304 1.26 -3.92 27.91
N LEU A 305 1.73 -2.74 27.50
CA LEU A 305 2.47 -1.80 28.34
C LEU A 305 1.57 -1.21 29.44
N LEU A 306 0.31 -0.87 29.14
CA LEU A 306 -0.67 -0.45 30.15
C LEU A 306 -0.94 -1.58 31.16
N GLY A 307 -1.00 -2.84 30.70
CA GLY A 307 -1.14 -4.01 31.56
C GLY A 307 0.05 -4.23 32.50
N LEU A 308 1.27 -4.04 31.97
CA LEU A 308 2.49 -4.08 32.79
C LEU A 308 2.46 -2.97 33.86
N MET A 309 2.11 -1.76 33.47
CA MET A 309 1.98 -0.63 34.39
C MET A 309 0.93 -0.91 35.50
N TRP A 310 -0.24 -1.42 35.11
CA TRP A 310 -1.27 -1.82 36.05
C TRP A 310 -0.76 -2.89 37.01
N GLY A 311 -0.08 -3.92 36.54
CA GLY A 311 0.49 -4.99 37.37
C GLY A 311 1.48 -4.47 38.41
N ILE A 312 2.36 -3.56 38.01
CA ILE A 312 3.32 -2.92 38.93
C ILE A 312 2.58 -2.10 39.97
N LEU A 313 1.65 -1.24 39.57
CA LEU A 313 0.92 -0.34 40.48
C LEU A 313 -0.06 -1.07 41.43
N SER A 314 -0.51 -2.26 41.05
CA SER A 314 -1.41 -3.10 41.85
C SER A 314 -0.71 -4.16 42.71
N ASN A 315 0.64 -4.15 42.75
CA ASN A 315 1.48 -5.17 43.40
C ASN A 315 1.34 -6.61 42.81
N HIS A 316 1.01 -6.69 41.51
CA HIS A 316 0.96 -7.96 40.77
C HIS A 316 1.90 -7.93 39.54
N PRO A 317 3.22 -7.68 39.67
CA PRO A 317 4.14 -7.43 38.57
C PRO A 317 4.25 -8.61 37.62
N LEU A 318 4.15 -9.85 38.10
CA LEU A 318 4.16 -11.05 37.25
C LEU A 318 2.95 -11.08 36.29
N LEU A 319 1.76 -10.71 36.79
CA LEU A 319 0.57 -10.65 35.95
C LEU A 319 0.71 -9.56 34.88
N GLY A 320 1.28 -8.40 35.23
CA GLY A 320 1.61 -7.36 34.27
C GLY A 320 2.61 -7.82 33.21
N LEU A 321 3.63 -8.59 33.61
CA LEU A 321 4.60 -9.17 32.67
C LEU A 321 3.95 -10.19 31.72
N PHE A 322 3.07 -11.05 32.22
CA PHE A 322 2.30 -11.99 31.38
C PHE A 322 1.43 -11.23 30.37
N TRP A 323 0.86 -10.08 30.73
CA TRP A 323 0.06 -9.28 29.83
C TRP A 323 0.89 -8.72 28.67
N LEU A 324 2.06 -8.15 28.97
CA LEU A 324 2.98 -7.67 27.94
C LEU A 324 3.50 -8.81 27.05
N ALA A 325 3.89 -9.94 27.66
CA ALA A 325 4.35 -11.12 26.91
C ALA A 325 3.27 -11.66 25.97
N GLY A 326 2.02 -11.70 26.42
CA GLY A 326 0.87 -12.06 25.58
C GLY A 326 0.67 -11.11 24.40
N SER A 327 0.86 -9.80 24.63
CA SER A 327 0.78 -8.79 23.55
C SER A 327 1.91 -8.93 22.53
N VAL A 328 3.12 -9.24 22.97
CA VAL A 328 4.26 -9.53 22.10
C VAL A 328 4.00 -10.79 21.27
N LEU A 329 3.55 -11.87 21.89
CA LEU A 329 3.21 -13.12 21.21
C LEU A 329 2.10 -12.88 20.16
N ASN A 330 1.08 -12.12 20.50
CA ASN A 330 0.02 -11.73 19.58
C ASN A 330 0.59 -11.05 18.31
N ARG A 331 1.51 -10.10 18.47
CA ARG A 331 2.16 -9.43 17.33
C ARG A 331 3.07 -10.36 16.52
N TRP A 332 3.77 -11.25 17.16
CA TRP A 332 4.60 -12.26 16.47
C TRP A 332 3.74 -13.21 15.64
N LEU A 333 2.63 -13.69 16.16
CA LEU A 333 1.70 -14.54 15.41
C LEU A 333 1.12 -13.83 14.19
N GLN A 334 0.69 -12.58 14.37
CA GLN A 334 0.19 -11.77 13.26
C GLN A 334 1.26 -11.55 12.19
N ALA A 335 2.42 -11.03 12.57
CA ALA A 335 3.49 -10.71 11.63
C ALA A 335 4.03 -11.97 10.93
N GLY A 336 4.31 -13.02 11.70
CA GLY A 336 4.78 -14.30 11.14
C GLY A 336 3.82 -14.87 10.11
N SER A 337 2.50 -14.84 10.39
CA SER A 337 1.49 -15.35 9.45
C SER A 337 1.44 -14.55 8.13
N ILE A 338 1.51 -13.23 8.20
CA ILE A 338 1.51 -12.35 7.02
C ILE A 338 2.79 -12.52 6.21
N LEU A 339 3.97 -12.40 6.86
CA LEU A 339 5.25 -12.47 6.16
C LEU A 339 5.49 -13.83 5.51
N LEU A 340 5.05 -14.92 6.15
CA LEU A 340 5.12 -16.27 5.58
C LEU A 340 4.23 -16.44 4.34
N VAL A 341 3.01 -15.88 4.34
CA VAL A 341 2.12 -15.99 3.17
C VAL A 341 2.57 -15.10 2.02
N MET A 342 3.30 -14.01 2.33
CA MET A 342 3.93 -13.11 1.36
C MET A 342 5.30 -13.62 0.88
N GLU A 343 5.77 -14.76 1.40
CA GLU A 343 7.04 -15.40 1.02
C GLU A 343 8.27 -14.49 1.29
N ASP A 344 8.21 -13.70 2.38
CA ASP A 344 9.35 -12.86 2.79
C ASP A 344 10.52 -13.73 3.25
N ALA A 345 11.66 -13.61 2.58
CA ALA A 345 12.88 -14.32 2.95
C ALA A 345 13.38 -13.97 4.37
N ASN A 346 13.06 -12.78 4.86
CA ASN A 346 13.48 -12.27 6.16
C ASN A 346 12.36 -12.31 7.21
N TRP A 347 11.34 -13.16 7.03
CA TRP A 347 10.13 -13.18 7.85
C TRP A 347 10.39 -13.27 9.36
N VAL A 348 11.42 -14.01 9.81
CA VAL A 348 11.76 -14.12 11.25
C VAL A 348 12.17 -12.77 11.83
N ARG A 349 13.02 -12.03 11.12
CA ARG A 349 13.46 -10.70 11.56
C ARG A 349 12.29 -9.72 11.56
N GLY A 350 11.50 -9.70 10.49
CA GLY A 350 10.30 -8.89 10.40
C GLY A 350 9.34 -9.16 11.56
N MET A 351 9.09 -10.43 11.87
CA MET A 351 8.28 -10.86 13.01
C MET A 351 8.83 -10.32 14.34
N LEU A 352 10.14 -10.46 14.58
CA LEU A 352 10.76 -10.06 15.84
C LEU A 352 10.72 -8.55 16.08
N ILE A 353 10.89 -7.73 15.04
CA ILE A 353 10.84 -6.27 15.16
C ILE A 353 9.41 -5.69 15.14
N TYR A 354 8.41 -6.47 14.71
CA TYR A 354 7.04 -5.98 14.57
C TYR A 354 6.41 -5.43 15.86
N PRO A 355 6.68 -5.92 17.09
CA PRO A 355 6.21 -5.27 18.31
C PRO A 355 6.64 -3.81 18.44
N VAL A 356 7.87 -3.46 18.02
CA VAL A 356 8.35 -2.07 18.00
C VAL A 356 7.58 -1.27 16.94
N ARG A 357 7.30 -1.87 15.79
CA ARG A 357 6.48 -1.26 14.74
C ARG A 357 5.06 -1.01 15.20
N ASP A 358 4.43 -1.95 15.92
CA ASP A 358 3.07 -1.81 16.48
C ASP A 358 2.98 -0.60 17.43
N LEU A 359 3.99 -0.41 18.28
CA LEU A 359 4.08 0.77 19.15
C LEU A 359 4.25 2.06 18.32
N LEU A 360 5.13 2.07 17.33
CA LEU A 360 5.32 3.21 16.43
C LEU A 360 4.03 3.53 15.66
N GLY A 361 3.33 2.51 15.17
CA GLY A 361 2.04 2.63 14.49
C GLY A 361 0.98 3.31 15.37
N SER A 362 0.92 2.96 16.64
CA SER A 362 0.01 3.60 17.59
C SER A 362 0.33 5.08 17.84
N VAL A 363 1.62 5.44 17.89
CA VAL A 363 2.08 6.84 17.98
C VAL A 363 1.71 7.63 16.72
N LEU A 364 1.91 7.05 15.52
CA LEU A 364 1.51 7.65 14.25
C LEU A 364 -0.01 7.82 14.17
N TRP A 365 -0.77 6.82 14.61
CA TRP A 365 -2.23 6.88 14.67
C TRP A 365 -2.72 8.02 15.56
N LEU A 366 -2.19 8.16 16.77
CA LEU A 366 -2.48 9.29 17.67
C LEU A 366 -2.05 10.62 17.04
N GLY A 367 -0.83 10.69 16.49
CA GLY A 367 -0.28 11.88 15.84
C GLY A 367 -1.10 12.34 14.65
N SER A 368 -1.80 11.42 13.96
CA SER A 368 -2.64 11.76 12.81
C SER A 368 -3.81 12.69 13.13
N TYR A 369 -4.23 12.75 14.39
CA TYR A 369 -5.27 13.66 14.88
C TYR A 369 -4.76 15.09 15.10
N GLY A 370 -3.43 15.30 15.11
CA GLY A 370 -2.80 16.60 15.38
C GLY A 370 -2.90 17.62 14.25
N GLY A 371 -3.45 17.27 13.08
CA GLY A 371 -3.60 18.21 11.96
C GLY A 371 -4.05 17.57 10.66
N ASP A 372 -4.26 18.43 9.66
CA ASP A 372 -4.70 18.05 8.30
C ASP A 372 -3.79 18.61 7.22
N LYS A 373 -2.71 19.28 7.60
CA LYS A 373 -1.76 19.91 6.69
C LYS A 373 -0.50 19.07 6.59
N PHE A 374 0.05 18.98 5.39
CA PHE A 374 1.32 18.30 5.17
C PHE A 374 2.10 18.96 4.03
N TYR A 375 3.42 18.88 4.11
CA TYR A 375 4.31 19.28 3.03
C TYR A 375 4.58 18.09 2.11
N TYR A 376 4.42 18.32 0.81
CA TYR A 376 4.77 17.36 -0.21
C TYR A 376 5.42 18.04 -1.40
N ARG A 377 6.64 17.63 -1.74
CA ARG A 377 7.42 18.21 -2.86
C ARG A 377 7.52 19.75 -2.82
N GLY A 378 7.76 20.30 -1.63
CA GLY A 378 7.96 21.75 -1.44
C GLY A 378 6.68 22.58 -1.39
N LYS A 379 5.51 21.98 -1.49
CA LYS A 379 4.20 22.65 -1.41
C LYS A 379 3.45 22.25 -0.16
N LEU A 380 2.68 23.16 0.41
CA LEU A 380 1.79 22.91 1.53
C LEU A 380 0.42 22.47 1.03
N TYR A 381 -0.05 21.32 1.49
CA TYR A 381 -1.36 20.79 1.16
C TYR A 381 -2.23 20.61 2.40
N LYS A 382 -3.54 20.76 2.21
CA LYS A 382 -4.56 20.48 3.22
C LYS A 382 -5.48 19.35 2.78
N LEU A 383 -5.62 18.34 3.64
CA LEU A 383 -6.58 17.25 3.46
C LEU A 383 -7.98 17.68 3.88
N LYS A 384 -8.93 17.54 2.99
CA LYS A 384 -10.37 17.77 3.23
C LYS A 384 -11.11 16.45 3.47
N HIS A 385 -12.38 16.58 3.86
CA HIS A 385 -13.27 15.44 4.00
C HIS A 385 -13.36 14.64 2.68
N GLY A 386 -13.38 13.30 2.78
CA GLY A 386 -13.40 12.42 1.61
C GLY A 386 -12.05 12.27 0.90
N GLY A 387 -10.93 12.74 1.50
CA GLY A 387 -9.58 12.58 0.95
C GLY A 387 -9.22 13.56 -0.17
N ARG A 388 -10.02 14.62 -0.39
CA ARG A 388 -9.64 15.70 -1.31
C ARG A 388 -8.46 16.48 -0.79
N VAL A 389 -7.66 17.01 -1.71
CA VAL A 389 -6.46 17.80 -1.41
C VAL A 389 -6.61 19.18 -2.01
N GLU A 390 -6.21 20.19 -1.26
CA GLU A 390 -6.10 21.58 -1.73
C GLU A 390 -4.68 22.08 -1.44
N GLU A 391 -4.08 22.81 -2.39
CA GLU A 391 -2.83 23.51 -2.17
C GLU A 391 -3.13 24.78 -1.35
N GLU A 392 -2.44 24.97 -0.23
CA GLU A 392 -2.51 26.21 0.56
C GLU A 392 -1.31 27.09 0.20
N SER A 393 -1.57 28.37 -0.08
CA SER A 393 -0.49 29.36 -0.13
C SER A 393 0.14 29.49 1.25
N GLU A 394 1.47 29.50 1.34
CA GLU A 394 2.13 29.81 2.60
C GLU A 394 1.63 31.18 3.11
N PRO A 395 1.33 31.26 4.42
CA PRO A 395 1.06 32.57 4.98
C PRO A 395 2.32 33.44 4.82
N VAL A 396 2.16 34.57 4.15
CA VAL A 396 3.20 35.60 3.92
C VAL A 396 3.72 36.14 5.25
#